data_b1ba397c34bf9a28019392354523b9f5
#
_entry.id   b1ba397c34bf9a28019392354523b9f5
#
_cell.length_a   1.000
_cell.length_b   1.000
_cell.length_c   1.000
_cell.angle_alpha   90.00
_cell.angle_beta   90.00
_cell.angle_gamma   90.00
#
_symmetry.space_group_name_H-M   'P 1'
#
loop_
_entity.id
_entity.type
_entity.pdbx_description
1 polymer ?
#
loop_
_entity_poly.entity_id
_entity_poly.type
_entity_poly.pdbx_seq_one_letter_code
_entity_poly.pdbx_strand_id
1 'polypeptide(L)'
;MIYIDDVHKQFSTPGAGGLLKRGAQRVVHAVQGVSLAADNGRITGLLGANGAGKTTTLRMLAGLFAPDRGQIAVDGITVQQAPLKALARMGILGDAHGLYPRLTARENILYFGRLQGMSPDAANARAEELARLLEMRAILDRRADGFSQGERMKTALARALVHDPANIVLDEPTNGLDVLATRALREALRWLKSPAGGAKCIVFSTHIMQEVEQLCDEVVVVSQGRSVARGSVPELLAQAGESRFEDAFVKLAFPEEVAA
;
A
#
# COMPACT_ATOMS: atom_id res chain seq x y z
N MET A 1 10.83 4.52 -8.04
CA MET A 1 10.27 3.49 -8.94
C MET A 1 10.27 2.14 -8.22
N ILE A 2 9.15 1.40 -8.29
CA ILE A 2 8.99 0.07 -7.66
C ILE A 2 8.79 -0.96 -8.75
N TYR A 3 9.50 -2.08 -8.66
CA TYR A 3 9.42 -3.20 -9.59
C TYR A 3 9.27 -4.52 -8.82
N ILE A 4 8.22 -5.26 -9.15
CA ILE A 4 7.92 -6.60 -8.62
C ILE A 4 7.82 -7.52 -9.83
N ASP A 5 8.59 -8.61 -9.83
CA ASP A 5 8.69 -9.55 -10.94
C ASP A 5 8.40 -10.98 -10.50
N ASP A 6 7.31 -11.52 -10.99
CA ASP A 6 6.84 -12.90 -10.81
C ASP A 6 7.02 -13.42 -9.38
N VAL A 7 6.57 -12.63 -8.38
CA VAL A 7 6.73 -13.05 -6.98
C VAL A 7 5.73 -14.11 -6.58
N HIS A 8 6.22 -15.09 -5.80
CA HIS A 8 5.44 -16.18 -5.23
C HIS A 8 5.62 -16.25 -3.72
N LYS A 9 4.55 -16.61 -3.00
CA LYS A 9 4.60 -16.84 -1.55
C LYS A 9 3.61 -17.88 -1.10
N GLN A 10 4.11 -18.88 -0.37
CA GLN A 10 3.28 -19.86 0.30
C GLN A 10 3.51 -19.82 1.82
N PHE A 11 2.48 -20.14 2.56
CA PHE A 11 2.54 -20.29 4.00
C PHE A 11 2.09 -21.68 4.40
N SER A 12 2.82 -22.29 5.33
CA SER A 12 2.50 -23.59 5.89
C SER A 12 1.92 -23.41 7.28
N THR A 13 0.69 -23.85 7.50
CA THR A 13 0.08 -23.89 8.83
C THR A 13 0.05 -25.31 9.35
N PRO A 14 0.41 -25.55 10.65
CA PRO A 14 0.22 -26.85 11.27
C PRO A 14 -1.26 -27.25 11.16
N GLY A 15 -1.54 -28.45 10.66
CA GLY A 15 -2.90 -28.98 10.64
C GLY A 15 -3.46 -29.07 12.07
N ALA A 16 -4.74 -28.80 12.24
CA ALA A 16 -5.47 -28.96 13.51
C ALA A 16 -5.56 -30.45 13.86
N GLY A 17 -4.47 -30.98 14.38
CA GLY A 17 -4.37 -32.34 14.93
C GLY A 17 -4.21 -32.24 16.44
N GLY A 18 -5.07 -32.93 17.20
CA GLY A 18 -4.89 -33.04 18.63
C GLY A 18 -3.53 -33.67 18.99
N LEU A 19 -3.13 -33.60 20.26
CA LEU A 19 -1.81 -33.92 20.85
C LEU A 19 -1.13 -35.23 20.35
N LEU A 20 -1.81 -36.09 19.59
CA LEU A 20 -1.36 -37.43 19.18
C LEU A 20 -1.45 -37.71 17.66
N LYS A 21 -1.90 -36.78 16.83
CA LYS A 21 -1.88 -36.95 15.36
C LYS A 21 -1.21 -35.75 14.71
N ARG A 22 -0.08 -35.95 14.02
CA ARG A 22 0.46 -34.99 13.06
C ARG A 22 -0.60 -34.81 11.97
N GLY A 23 -1.42 -33.76 12.09
CA GLY A 23 -2.35 -33.35 11.03
C GLY A 23 -1.56 -32.98 9.77
N ALA A 24 -2.14 -33.27 8.60
CA ALA A 24 -1.53 -32.87 7.33
C ALA A 24 -1.30 -31.35 7.33
N GLN A 25 -0.09 -30.94 7.02
CA GLN A 25 0.30 -29.54 6.92
C GLN A 25 -0.51 -28.88 5.80
N ARG A 26 -1.31 -27.88 6.12
CA ARG A 26 -2.05 -27.11 5.11
C ARG A 26 -1.14 -26.04 4.51
N VAL A 27 -0.89 -26.15 3.22
CA VAL A 27 -0.16 -25.12 2.46
C VAL A 27 -1.17 -24.14 1.86
N VAL A 28 -0.96 -22.85 2.08
CA VAL A 28 -1.75 -21.76 1.50
C VAL A 28 -0.84 -21.01 0.52
N HIS A 29 -1.18 -21.05 -0.76
CA HIS A 29 -0.50 -20.28 -1.81
C HIS A 29 -1.09 -18.87 -1.83
N ALA A 30 -0.49 -17.96 -1.06
CA ALA A 30 -0.99 -16.59 -0.92
C ALA A 30 -0.68 -15.71 -2.13
N VAL A 31 0.45 -15.96 -2.81
CA VAL A 31 0.87 -15.27 -4.03
C VAL A 31 1.47 -16.29 -4.98
N GLN A 32 1.07 -16.27 -6.25
CA GLN A 32 1.35 -17.29 -7.27
C GLN A 32 1.84 -16.72 -8.61
N GLY A 33 2.47 -15.55 -8.57
CA GLY A 33 2.97 -14.85 -9.76
C GLY A 33 2.36 -13.45 -9.88
N VAL A 34 2.70 -12.56 -8.93
CA VAL A 34 2.35 -11.14 -9.02
C VAL A 34 3.52 -10.36 -9.59
N SER A 35 3.24 -9.60 -10.65
CA SER A 35 4.16 -8.63 -11.25
C SER A 35 3.54 -7.24 -11.27
N LEU A 36 4.35 -6.22 -10.95
CA LEU A 36 3.96 -4.81 -10.91
C LEU A 36 5.18 -3.95 -11.24
N ALA A 37 4.98 -2.93 -12.06
CA ALA A 37 5.94 -1.85 -12.21
C ALA A 37 5.23 -0.52 -11.93
N ALA A 38 5.77 0.28 -11.01
CA ALA A 38 5.24 1.58 -10.67
C ALA A 38 6.29 2.65 -10.87
N ASP A 39 5.95 3.68 -11.63
CA ASP A 39 6.85 4.75 -12.03
C ASP A 39 6.74 5.98 -11.12
N ASN A 40 7.78 6.80 -11.14
CA ASN A 40 7.78 8.08 -10.47
C ASN A 40 6.74 9.03 -11.08
N GLY A 41 6.08 9.83 -10.24
CA GLY A 41 5.02 10.74 -10.67
C GLY A 41 3.72 10.05 -11.07
N ARG A 42 3.55 8.77 -10.73
CA ARG A 42 2.35 7.99 -11.04
C ARG A 42 1.78 7.31 -9.80
N ILE A 43 0.49 7.08 -9.84
CA ILE A 43 -0.24 6.28 -8.85
C ILE A 43 -0.63 4.96 -9.50
N THR A 44 -0.10 3.86 -8.99
CA THR A 44 -0.42 2.50 -9.42
C THR A 44 -1.31 1.82 -8.39
N GLY A 45 -2.51 1.42 -8.79
CA GLY A 45 -3.46 0.67 -7.96
C GLY A 45 -3.23 -0.84 -8.06
N LEU A 46 -3.14 -1.51 -6.93
CA LEU A 46 -3.17 -2.97 -6.82
C LEU A 46 -4.60 -3.39 -6.45
N LEU A 47 -5.43 -3.66 -7.47
CA LEU A 47 -6.86 -3.94 -7.32
C LEU A 47 -7.13 -5.45 -7.22
N GLY A 48 -7.98 -5.86 -6.30
CA GLY A 48 -8.41 -7.24 -6.20
C GLY A 48 -9.34 -7.49 -5.01
N ALA A 49 -10.06 -8.60 -5.01
CA ALA A 49 -10.91 -9.01 -3.91
C ALA A 49 -10.10 -9.25 -2.61
N ASN A 50 -10.80 -9.36 -1.48
CA ASN A 50 -10.17 -9.76 -0.22
C ASN A 50 -9.60 -11.18 -0.35
N GLY A 51 -8.37 -11.38 0.12
CA GLY A 51 -7.65 -12.64 -0.04
C GLY A 51 -6.94 -12.83 -1.40
N ALA A 52 -7.03 -11.89 -2.34
CA ALA A 52 -6.36 -11.99 -3.64
C ALA A 52 -4.82 -11.97 -3.60
N GLY A 53 -4.20 -11.67 -2.44
CA GLY A 53 -2.75 -11.64 -2.27
C GLY A 53 -2.14 -10.24 -2.20
N LYS A 54 -2.94 -9.17 -2.28
CA LYS A 54 -2.47 -7.75 -2.27
C LYS A 54 -1.59 -7.42 -1.06
N THR A 55 -2.14 -7.54 0.15
CA THR A 55 -1.42 -7.28 1.42
C THR A 55 -0.17 -8.14 1.55
N THR A 56 -0.21 -9.41 1.15
CA THR A 56 0.95 -10.29 1.15
C THR A 56 2.05 -9.77 0.22
N THR A 57 1.68 -9.31 -0.97
CA THR A 57 2.62 -8.70 -1.93
C THR A 57 3.23 -7.41 -1.37
N LEU A 58 2.42 -6.52 -0.79
CA LEU A 58 2.94 -5.29 -0.16
C LEU A 58 3.81 -5.56 1.05
N ARG A 59 3.54 -6.60 1.84
CA ARG A 59 4.39 -7.02 2.96
C ARG A 59 5.74 -7.58 2.49
N MET A 60 5.79 -8.28 1.36
CA MET A 60 7.06 -8.69 0.73
C MET A 60 7.85 -7.47 0.24
N LEU A 61 7.19 -6.49 -0.39
CA LEU A 61 7.78 -5.22 -0.79
C LEU A 61 8.32 -4.45 0.44
N ALA A 62 7.59 -4.48 1.56
CA ALA A 62 8.03 -3.92 2.85
C ALA A 62 9.16 -4.70 3.53
N GLY A 63 9.66 -5.79 2.94
CA GLY A 63 10.74 -6.59 3.49
C GLY A 63 10.39 -7.36 4.77
N LEU A 64 9.10 -7.50 5.11
CA LEU A 64 8.68 -8.25 6.30
C LEU A 64 8.94 -9.75 6.17
N PHE A 65 8.94 -10.26 4.95
CA PHE A 65 9.40 -11.60 4.59
C PHE A 65 9.78 -11.65 3.11
N ALA A 66 10.69 -12.55 2.77
CA ALA A 66 11.13 -12.72 1.39
C ALA A 66 10.08 -13.49 0.56
N PRO A 67 9.94 -13.21 -0.74
CA PRO A 67 9.25 -14.09 -1.66
C PRO A 67 9.98 -15.44 -1.75
N ASP A 68 9.24 -16.51 -2.04
CA ASP A 68 9.80 -17.83 -2.25
C ASP A 68 10.40 -17.96 -3.67
N ARG A 69 9.87 -17.17 -4.63
CA ARG A 69 10.37 -16.99 -6.00
C ARG A 69 10.09 -15.55 -6.45
N GLY A 70 10.82 -15.14 -7.50
CA GLY A 70 10.70 -13.81 -8.07
C GLY A 70 11.58 -12.77 -7.36
N GLN A 71 11.45 -11.52 -7.78
CA GLN A 71 12.31 -10.44 -7.31
C GLN A 71 11.52 -9.16 -7.06
N ILE A 72 11.96 -8.39 -6.06
CA ILE A 72 11.43 -7.06 -5.74
C ILE A 72 12.56 -6.07 -5.71
N ALA A 73 12.42 -4.95 -6.42
CA ALA A 73 13.38 -3.86 -6.43
C ALA A 73 12.71 -2.50 -6.21
N VAL A 74 13.40 -1.61 -5.50
CA VAL A 74 12.99 -0.22 -5.24
C VAL A 74 14.16 0.68 -5.63
N ASP A 75 13.94 1.57 -6.58
CA ASP A 75 14.99 2.43 -7.17
C ASP A 75 16.25 1.65 -7.57
N GLY A 76 16.06 0.46 -8.17
CA GLY A 76 17.14 -0.45 -8.57
C GLY A 76 17.77 -1.24 -7.42
N ILE A 77 17.34 -1.06 -6.18
CA ILE A 77 17.85 -1.80 -5.01
C ILE A 77 16.98 -3.02 -4.79
N THR A 78 17.55 -4.21 -4.90
CA THR A 78 16.86 -5.48 -4.61
C THR A 78 16.55 -5.57 -3.11
N VAL A 79 15.25 -5.69 -2.77
CA VAL A 79 14.79 -5.73 -1.36
C VAL A 79 15.40 -6.90 -0.60
N GLN A 80 15.50 -8.08 -1.23
CA GLN A 80 16.07 -9.29 -0.60
C GLN A 80 17.56 -9.16 -0.28
N GLN A 81 18.31 -8.39 -1.07
CA GLN A 81 19.76 -8.24 -0.91
C GLN A 81 20.15 -7.09 0.03
N ALA A 82 19.39 -5.99 -0.01
CA ALA A 82 19.68 -4.79 0.75
C ALA A 82 18.41 -4.17 1.35
N PRO A 83 17.70 -4.88 2.26
CA PRO A 83 16.37 -4.48 2.74
C PRO A 83 16.37 -3.10 3.39
N LEU A 84 17.34 -2.80 4.25
CA LEU A 84 17.41 -1.48 4.92
C LEU A 84 17.62 -0.33 3.94
N LYS A 85 18.40 -0.54 2.87
CA LYS A 85 18.60 0.49 1.83
C LYS A 85 17.34 0.72 1.01
N ALA A 86 16.61 -0.35 0.67
CA ALA A 86 15.33 -0.27 -0.03
C ALA A 86 14.26 0.39 0.85
N LEU A 87 14.15 -0.01 2.12
CA LEU A 87 13.19 0.55 3.09
C LEU A 87 13.41 2.05 3.33
N ALA A 88 14.65 2.52 3.36
CA ALA A 88 14.97 3.94 3.49
C ALA A 88 14.45 4.79 2.30
N ARG A 89 14.08 4.17 1.18
CA ARG A 89 13.50 4.82 -0.01
C ARG A 89 11.98 4.81 -0.01
N MET A 90 11.34 4.16 0.99
CA MET A 90 9.90 3.94 1.01
C MET A 90 9.24 4.52 2.26
N GLY A 91 8.09 5.15 2.07
CA GLY A 91 7.13 5.43 3.13
C GLY A 91 6.02 4.39 3.06
N ILE A 92 5.85 3.60 4.12
CA ILE A 92 4.93 2.46 4.11
C ILE A 92 3.83 2.70 5.15
N LEU A 93 2.57 2.61 4.69
CA LEU A 93 1.38 2.59 5.52
C LEU A 93 0.72 1.21 5.36
N GLY A 94 0.81 0.37 6.38
CA GLY A 94 0.12 -0.92 6.43
C GLY A 94 -1.30 -0.78 6.97
N ASP A 95 -2.05 -1.87 6.91
CA ASP A 95 -3.43 -2.01 7.40
C ASP A 95 -3.56 -1.69 8.91
N ALA A 96 -2.57 -2.08 9.71
CA ALA A 96 -2.48 -1.68 11.12
C ALA A 96 -1.71 -0.37 11.24
N HIS A 97 -2.39 0.72 11.56
CA HIS A 97 -1.75 2.04 11.66
C HIS A 97 -0.65 2.11 12.73
N GLY A 98 -0.69 1.28 13.78
CA GLY A 98 0.39 1.09 14.75
C GLY A 98 0.90 2.37 15.41
N LEU A 99 0.01 3.30 15.75
CA LEU A 99 0.37 4.51 16.48
C LEU A 99 0.63 4.21 17.96
N TYR A 100 1.53 4.95 18.55
CA TYR A 100 1.70 4.97 20.02
C TYR A 100 0.58 5.81 20.64
N PRO A 101 -0.41 5.20 21.33
CA PRO A 101 -1.61 5.92 21.74
C PRO A 101 -1.34 7.00 22.79
N ARG A 102 -0.32 6.82 23.63
CA ARG A 102 0.05 7.79 24.67
C ARG A 102 0.84 8.99 24.14
N LEU A 103 1.36 8.91 22.91
CA LEU A 103 2.06 10.00 22.25
C LEU A 103 1.08 10.88 21.49
N THR A 104 1.42 12.16 21.32
CA THR A 104 0.72 13.06 20.40
C THR A 104 0.96 12.67 18.95
N ALA A 105 0.19 13.21 17.98
CA ALA A 105 0.46 13.01 16.58
C ALA A 105 1.89 13.48 16.23
N ARG A 106 2.28 14.67 16.70
CA ARG A 106 3.65 15.21 16.54
C ARG A 106 4.69 14.23 17.03
N GLU A 107 4.59 13.76 18.26
CA GLU A 107 5.56 12.83 18.83
C GLU A 107 5.65 11.51 18.06
N ASN A 108 4.49 10.98 17.59
CA ASN A 108 4.47 9.82 16.71
C ASN A 108 5.25 10.06 15.41
N ILE A 109 5.09 11.22 14.78
CA ILE A 109 5.80 11.59 13.55
C ILE A 109 7.29 11.80 13.81
N LEU A 110 7.64 12.58 14.82
CA LEU A 110 9.04 12.88 15.19
C LEU A 110 9.83 11.64 15.55
N TYR A 111 9.21 10.70 16.27
CA TYR A 111 9.84 9.44 16.64
C TYR A 111 10.34 8.67 15.41
N PHE A 112 9.48 8.55 14.38
CA PHE A 112 9.87 7.87 13.14
C PHE A 112 10.85 8.68 12.30
N GLY A 113 10.76 10.01 12.26
CA GLY A 113 11.77 10.85 11.64
C GLY A 113 13.16 10.62 12.24
N ARG A 114 13.24 10.52 13.56
CA ARG A 114 14.50 10.21 14.26
C ARG A 114 15.03 8.81 13.97
N LEU A 115 14.16 7.80 13.86
CA LEU A 115 14.54 6.44 13.44
C LEU A 115 15.13 6.43 12.02
N GLN A 116 14.69 7.35 11.15
CA GLN A 116 15.22 7.55 9.80
C GLN A 116 16.49 8.46 9.78
N GLY A 117 17.01 8.84 10.95
CA GLY A 117 18.25 9.62 11.06
C GLY A 117 18.06 11.14 10.91
N MET A 118 16.83 11.66 10.93
CA MET A 118 16.58 13.09 10.86
C MET A 118 16.98 13.80 12.16
N SER A 119 17.47 15.05 12.03
CA SER A 119 17.64 15.92 13.20
C SER A 119 16.27 16.28 13.81
N PRO A 120 16.19 16.61 15.10
CA PRO A 120 14.93 17.04 15.73
C PRO A 120 14.27 18.22 15.00
N ASP A 121 15.05 19.20 14.59
CA ASP A 121 14.55 20.41 13.90
C ASP A 121 13.99 20.07 12.52
N ALA A 122 14.72 19.26 11.72
CA ALA A 122 14.27 18.82 10.41
C ALA A 122 12.99 17.98 10.51
N ALA A 123 12.90 17.05 11.47
CA ALA A 123 11.71 16.24 11.68
C ALA A 123 10.51 17.10 12.11
N ASN A 124 10.72 18.10 12.98
CA ASN A 124 9.66 19.00 13.42
C ASN A 124 9.16 19.91 12.27
N ALA A 125 10.08 20.49 11.48
CA ALA A 125 9.70 21.27 10.31
C ALA A 125 8.87 20.42 9.32
N ARG A 126 9.29 19.19 9.08
CA ARG A 126 8.57 18.27 8.20
C ARG A 126 7.20 17.87 8.77
N ALA A 127 7.09 17.67 10.09
CA ALA A 127 5.81 17.39 10.73
C ALA A 127 4.80 18.54 10.54
N GLU A 128 5.26 19.80 10.60
CA GLU A 128 4.41 20.99 10.31
C GLU A 128 3.98 21.07 8.84
N GLU A 129 4.85 20.72 7.90
CA GLU A 129 4.50 20.65 6.47
C GLU A 129 3.45 19.58 6.21
N LEU A 130 3.64 18.39 6.75
CA LEU A 130 2.72 17.27 6.62
C LEU A 130 1.38 17.54 7.32
N ALA A 131 1.41 18.25 8.46
CA ALA A 131 0.19 18.66 9.14
C ALA A 131 -0.65 19.65 8.30
N ARG A 132 0.00 20.45 7.46
CA ARG A 132 -0.70 21.31 6.47
C ARG A 132 -1.25 20.48 5.30
N LEU A 133 -0.41 19.65 4.69
CA LEU A 133 -0.77 18.82 3.54
C LEU A 133 -1.95 17.89 3.83
N LEU A 134 -1.98 17.29 5.03
CA LEU A 134 -2.99 16.32 5.44
C LEU A 134 -4.14 16.94 6.24
N GLU A 135 -4.18 18.28 6.36
CA GLU A 135 -5.21 19.00 7.12
C GLU A 135 -5.39 18.45 8.55
N MET A 136 -4.27 18.25 9.27
CA MET A 136 -4.27 17.67 10.61
C MET A 136 -3.67 18.57 11.69
N ARG A 137 -3.53 19.89 11.43
CA ARG A 137 -2.95 20.83 12.40
C ARG A 137 -3.68 20.84 13.74
N ALA A 138 -5.01 20.75 13.71
CA ALA A 138 -5.85 20.79 14.92
C ALA A 138 -5.60 19.58 15.86
N ILE A 139 -5.05 18.50 15.34
CA ILE A 139 -4.79 17.27 16.12
C ILE A 139 -3.30 17.03 16.38
N LEU A 140 -2.42 17.88 15.82
CA LEU A 140 -0.97 17.61 15.83
C LEU A 140 -0.42 17.44 17.25
N ASP A 141 -0.91 18.22 18.20
CA ASP A 141 -0.47 18.19 19.60
C ASP A 141 -1.46 17.47 20.54
N ARG A 142 -2.44 16.75 19.98
CA ARG A 142 -3.34 15.84 20.72
C ARG A 142 -2.78 14.43 20.78
N ARG A 143 -3.07 13.71 21.90
CA ARG A 143 -2.74 12.30 22.05
C ARG A 143 -3.54 11.42 21.11
N ALA A 144 -2.90 10.36 20.60
CA ALA A 144 -3.49 9.49 19.60
C ALA A 144 -4.53 8.49 20.15
N ASP A 145 -4.64 8.31 21.47
CA ASP A 145 -5.59 7.41 22.12
C ASP A 145 -7.06 7.78 21.85
N GLY A 146 -7.36 9.07 21.70
CA GLY A 146 -8.69 9.58 21.39
C GLY A 146 -8.97 9.84 19.91
N PHE A 147 -8.13 9.38 18.97
CA PHE A 147 -8.29 9.69 17.56
C PHE A 147 -9.40 8.89 16.89
N SER A 148 -10.17 9.57 16.02
CA SER A 148 -11.01 8.93 15.01
C SER A 148 -10.17 8.12 14.03
N GLN A 149 -10.80 7.27 13.23
CA GLN A 149 -10.08 6.48 12.22
C GLN A 149 -9.38 7.37 11.19
N GLY A 150 -10.02 8.44 10.73
CA GLY A 150 -9.43 9.41 9.83
C GLY A 150 -8.22 10.14 10.44
N GLU A 151 -8.30 10.55 11.72
CA GLU A 151 -7.18 11.17 12.43
C GLU A 151 -6.00 10.19 12.60
N ARG A 152 -6.28 8.92 12.89
CA ARG A 152 -5.25 7.88 12.95
C ARG A 152 -4.58 7.67 11.60
N MET A 153 -5.36 7.57 10.54
CA MET A 153 -4.83 7.40 9.18
C MET A 153 -3.95 8.58 8.77
N LYS A 154 -4.41 9.82 8.96
CA LYS A 154 -3.63 11.03 8.67
C LYS A 154 -2.30 11.04 9.43
N THR A 155 -2.32 10.70 10.71
CA THR A 155 -1.12 10.64 11.55
C THR A 155 -0.17 9.52 11.09
N ALA A 156 -0.69 8.34 10.76
CA ALA A 156 0.11 7.22 10.28
C ALA A 156 0.70 7.51 8.88
N LEU A 157 -0.03 8.18 8.01
CA LEU A 157 0.48 8.63 6.72
C LEU A 157 1.57 9.69 6.89
N ALA A 158 1.36 10.71 7.75
CA ALA A 158 2.38 11.71 8.06
C ALA A 158 3.67 11.06 8.59
N ARG A 159 3.53 10.07 9.47
CA ARG A 159 4.65 9.28 9.97
C ARG A 159 5.40 8.54 8.86
N ALA A 160 4.67 7.94 7.91
CA ALA A 160 5.27 7.25 6.78
C ALA A 160 6.00 8.20 5.81
N LEU A 161 5.59 9.47 5.76
CA LEU A 161 6.11 10.48 4.84
C LEU A 161 7.18 11.41 5.47
N VAL A 162 7.47 11.29 6.77
CA VAL A 162 8.31 12.25 7.50
C VAL A 162 9.72 12.39 6.91
N HIS A 163 10.32 11.30 6.46
CA HIS A 163 11.67 11.27 5.88
C HIS A 163 11.69 11.56 4.37
N ASP A 164 10.60 12.08 3.83
CA ASP A 164 10.42 12.46 2.42
C ASP A 164 10.75 11.35 1.41
N PRO A 165 10.20 10.15 1.54
CA PRO A 165 10.52 9.02 0.68
C PRO A 165 10.14 9.29 -0.78
N ALA A 166 10.93 8.73 -1.72
CA ALA A 166 10.64 8.80 -3.15
C ALA A 166 9.48 7.86 -3.54
N ASN A 167 9.30 6.78 -2.78
CA ASN A 167 8.28 5.76 -3.04
C ASN A 167 7.32 5.67 -1.85
N ILE A 168 6.03 5.56 -2.13
CA ILE A 168 4.96 5.51 -1.13
C ILE A 168 4.13 4.25 -1.37
N VAL A 169 3.97 3.44 -0.33
CA VAL A 169 3.24 2.17 -0.37
C VAL A 169 2.14 2.19 0.67
N LEU A 170 0.89 2.03 0.24
CA LEU A 170 -0.29 2.14 1.09
C LEU A 170 -1.14 0.89 0.96
N ASP A 171 -1.43 0.23 2.07
CA ASP A 171 -2.31 -0.95 2.10
C ASP A 171 -3.70 -0.54 2.57
N GLU A 172 -4.67 -0.55 1.65
CA GLU A 172 -6.08 -0.16 1.86
C GLU A 172 -6.27 1.17 2.62
N PRO A 173 -5.65 2.29 2.17
CA PRO A 173 -5.54 3.52 2.96
C PRO A 173 -6.86 4.24 3.20
N THR A 174 -7.92 3.91 2.47
CA THR A 174 -9.25 4.53 2.57
C THR A 174 -10.22 3.71 3.41
N ASN A 175 -9.81 2.48 3.81
CA ASN A 175 -10.70 1.58 4.51
C ASN A 175 -11.21 2.19 5.84
N GLY A 176 -12.55 2.29 5.94
CA GLY A 176 -13.22 2.86 7.11
C GLY A 176 -13.10 4.37 7.28
N LEU A 177 -12.63 5.10 6.27
CA LEU A 177 -12.68 6.55 6.24
C LEU A 177 -14.07 7.06 5.82
N ASP A 178 -14.45 8.20 6.37
CA ASP A 178 -15.59 8.95 5.85
C ASP A 178 -15.27 9.63 4.51
N VAL A 179 -16.30 10.22 3.89
CA VAL A 179 -16.19 10.86 2.57
C VAL A 179 -15.18 12.01 2.56
N LEU A 180 -15.15 12.82 3.63
CA LEU A 180 -14.26 13.99 3.71
C LEU A 180 -12.81 13.56 3.89
N ALA A 181 -12.54 12.58 4.76
CA ALA A 181 -11.20 12.05 4.97
C ALA A 181 -10.67 11.35 3.70
N THR A 182 -11.52 10.60 3.00
CA THR A 182 -11.18 9.97 1.72
C THR A 182 -10.83 11.00 0.66
N ARG A 183 -11.61 12.08 0.55
CA ARG A 183 -11.34 13.18 -0.38
C ARG A 183 -10.01 13.87 -0.08
N ALA A 184 -9.77 14.23 1.19
CA ALA A 184 -8.51 14.85 1.60
C ALA A 184 -7.29 13.95 1.31
N LEU A 185 -7.41 12.65 1.55
CA LEU A 185 -6.37 11.69 1.21
C LEU A 185 -6.08 11.68 -0.31
N ARG A 186 -7.11 11.64 -1.16
CA ARG A 186 -6.94 11.67 -2.62
C ARG A 186 -6.25 12.94 -3.09
N GLU A 187 -6.61 14.08 -2.54
CA GLU A 187 -5.97 15.37 -2.87
C GLU A 187 -4.50 15.38 -2.45
N ALA A 188 -4.17 14.87 -1.28
CA ALA A 188 -2.79 14.72 -0.82
C ALA A 188 -1.97 13.78 -1.73
N LEU A 189 -2.53 12.64 -2.14
CA LEU A 189 -1.84 11.69 -3.04
C LEU A 189 -1.63 12.30 -4.44
N ARG A 190 -2.62 13.04 -4.98
CA ARG A 190 -2.46 13.77 -6.25
C ARG A 190 -1.37 14.83 -6.17
N TRP A 191 -1.30 15.54 -5.06
CA TRP A 191 -0.23 16.52 -4.85
C TRP A 191 1.13 15.83 -4.78
N LEU A 192 1.28 14.74 -4.02
CA LEU A 192 2.53 13.99 -3.86
C LEU A 192 3.04 13.42 -5.19
N LYS A 193 2.17 12.96 -6.10
CA LYS A 193 2.58 12.49 -7.44
C LYS A 193 2.98 13.62 -8.38
N SER A 194 2.52 14.85 -8.14
CA SER A 194 2.83 16.00 -9.00
C SER A 194 4.29 16.42 -8.89
N PRO A 195 4.84 17.16 -9.88
CA PRO A 195 6.18 17.73 -9.78
C PRO A 195 6.39 18.57 -8.53
N ALA A 196 5.37 19.35 -8.11
CA ALA A 196 5.40 20.18 -6.89
C ALA A 196 5.51 19.34 -5.61
N GLY A 197 4.93 18.14 -5.59
CA GLY A 197 5.01 17.18 -4.47
C GLY A 197 6.22 16.24 -4.55
N GLY A 198 7.11 16.43 -5.54
CA GLY A 198 8.33 15.65 -5.71
C GLY A 198 8.19 14.44 -6.62
N ALA A 199 7.14 14.38 -7.46
CA ALA A 199 6.88 13.31 -8.42
C ALA A 199 7.03 11.90 -7.81
N LYS A 200 6.42 11.68 -6.64
CA LYS A 200 6.54 10.43 -5.89
C LYS A 200 5.96 9.24 -6.69
N CYS A 201 6.60 8.08 -6.57
CA CYS A 201 6.05 6.80 -7.00
C CYS A 201 5.08 6.31 -5.92
N ILE A 202 3.81 6.10 -6.27
CA ILE A 202 2.78 5.70 -5.29
C ILE A 202 2.15 4.37 -5.72
N VAL A 203 2.20 3.40 -4.82
CA VAL A 203 1.48 2.12 -4.95
C VAL A 203 0.47 2.03 -3.83
N PHE A 204 -0.79 1.76 -4.13
CA PHE A 204 -1.75 1.44 -3.09
C PHE A 204 -2.62 0.24 -3.46
N SER A 205 -2.96 -0.56 -2.45
CA SER A 205 -3.92 -1.64 -2.59
C SER A 205 -5.34 -1.15 -2.30
N THR A 206 -6.29 -1.67 -3.03
CA THR A 206 -7.71 -1.46 -2.75
C THR A 206 -8.57 -2.61 -3.31
N HIS A 207 -9.77 -2.75 -2.80
CA HIS A 207 -10.83 -3.55 -3.40
C HIS A 207 -12.00 -2.68 -3.90
N ILE A 208 -11.84 -1.35 -3.85
CA ILE A 208 -12.88 -0.36 -4.20
C ILE A 208 -12.58 0.21 -5.59
N MET A 209 -13.39 -0.17 -6.59
CA MET A 209 -13.21 0.23 -7.99
C MET A 209 -13.24 1.75 -8.19
N GLN A 210 -14.16 2.43 -7.50
CA GLN A 210 -14.29 3.90 -7.58
C GLN A 210 -13.01 4.65 -7.19
N GLU A 211 -12.20 4.10 -6.30
CA GLU A 211 -10.91 4.70 -5.93
C GLU A 211 -9.91 4.60 -7.07
N VAL A 212 -9.90 3.44 -7.71
CA VAL A 212 -9.05 3.19 -8.87
C VAL A 212 -9.40 4.15 -10.01
N GLU A 213 -10.67 4.27 -10.36
CA GLU A 213 -11.15 5.18 -11.43
C GLU A 213 -10.81 6.66 -11.16
N GLN A 214 -10.84 7.06 -9.88
CA GLN A 214 -10.62 8.47 -9.50
C GLN A 214 -9.16 8.84 -9.28
N LEU A 215 -8.28 7.86 -9.00
CA LEU A 215 -6.95 8.16 -8.49
C LEU A 215 -5.81 7.53 -9.29
N CYS A 216 -6.00 6.34 -9.86
CA CYS A 216 -4.92 5.59 -10.50
C CYS A 216 -4.62 6.08 -11.92
N ASP A 217 -3.33 6.16 -12.22
CA ASP A 217 -2.84 6.31 -13.60
C ASP A 217 -2.69 4.93 -14.26
N GLU A 218 -2.43 3.91 -13.44
CA GLU A 218 -2.28 2.52 -13.86
C GLU A 218 -2.85 1.57 -12.80
N VAL A 219 -3.35 0.44 -13.22
CA VAL A 219 -3.97 -0.58 -12.37
C VAL A 219 -3.36 -1.94 -12.68
N VAL A 220 -3.03 -2.69 -11.63
CA VAL A 220 -2.73 -4.11 -11.71
C VAL A 220 -3.86 -4.86 -11.02
N VAL A 221 -4.59 -5.65 -11.79
CA VAL A 221 -5.68 -6.50 -11.28
C VAL A 221 -5.06 -7.79 -10.74
N VAL A 222 -5.34 -8.09 -9.46
CA VAL A 222 -4.86 -9.31 -8.79
C VAL A 222 -6.04 -10.20 -8.46
N SER A 223 -5.98 -11.44 -8.92
CA SER A 223 -6.94 -12.50 -8.60
C SER A 223 -6.21 -13.78 -8.26
N GLN A 224 -6.63 -14.47 -7.20
CA GLN A 224 -6.08 -15.76 -6.76
C GLN A 224 -4.54 -15.79 -6.66
N GLY A 225 -3.95 -14.69 -6.18
CA GLY A 225 -2.50 -14.55 -6.02
C GLY A 225 -1.73 -14.26 -7.30
N ARG A 226 -2.39 -13.91 -8.40
CA ARG A 226 -1.76 -13.62 -9.72
C ARG A 226 -2.15 -12.24 -10.21
N SER A 227 -1.23 -11.56 -10.89
CA SER A 227 -1.59 -10.39 -11.70
C SER A 227 -2.21 -10.89 -13.02
N VAL A 228 -3.51 -10.59 -13.22
CA VAL A 228 -4.29 -11.11 -14.36
C VAL A 228 -4.49 -10.08 -15.46
N ALA A 229 -4.43 -8.79 -15.13
CA ALA A 229 -4.50 -7.70 -16.11
C ALA A 229 -3.74 -6.47 -15.59
N ARG A 230 -3.27 -5.63 -16.51
CA ARG A 230 -2.55 -4.40 -16.22
C ARG A 230 -2.83 -3.35 -17.30
N GLY A 231 -3.04 -2.11 -16.91
CA GLY A 231 -3.23 -0.96 -17.79
C GLY A 231 -3.93 0.19 -17.06
N SER A 232 -4.19 1.27 -17.76
CA SER A 232 -5.11 2.32 -17.32
C SER A 232 -6.56 1.82 -17.30
N VAL A 233 -7.45 2.50 -16.61
CA VAL A 233 -8.88 2.14 -16.59
C VAL A 233 -9.46 2.04 -18.00
N PRO A 234 -9.23 3.01 -18.94
CA PRO A 234 -9.70 2.88 -20.32
C PRO A 234 -9.16 1.65 -21.06
N GLU A 235 -7.88 1.30 -20.86
CA GLU A 235 -7.27 0.12 -21.49
C GLU A 235 -7.90 -1.19 -20.95
N LEU A 236 -8.16 -1.27 -19.65
CA LEU A 236 -8.80 -2.43 -19.02
C LEU A 236 -10.26 -2.58 -19.46
N LEU A 237 -11.00 -1.47 -19.62
CA LEU A 237 -12.35 -1.47 -20.20
C LEU A 237 -12.34 -2.01 -21.62
N ALA A 238 -11.40 -1.52 -22.46
CA ALA A 238 -11.24 -1.99 -23.84
C ALA A 238 -10.86 -3.49 -23.91
N GLN A 239 -9.93 -3.92 -23.04
CA GLN A 239 -9.51 -5.33 -22.95
C GLN A 239 -10.67 -6.26 -22.57
N ALA A 240 -11.52 -5.83 -21.65
CA ALA A 240 -12.70 -6.59 -21.23
C ALA A 240 -13.86 -6.51 -22.23
N GLY A 241 -13.89 -5.46 -23.09
CA GLY A 241 -15.04 -5.15 -23.95
C GLY A 241 -16.24 -4.67 -23.15
N GLU A 242 -16.02 -3.96 -22.04
CA GLU A 242 -17.05 -3.48 -21.14
C GLU A 242 -17.08 -1.95 -21.05
N SER A 243 -18.22 -1.38 -20.69
CA SER A 243 -18.41 0.05 -20.52
C SER A 243 -18.31 0.52 -19.06
N ARG A 244 -18.46 -0.39 -18.08
CA ARG A 244 -18.36 -0.14 -16.64
C ARG A 244 -17.14 -0.87 -16.11
N PHE A 245 -16.38 -0.19 -15.25
CA PHE A 245 -15.14 -0.77 -14.72
C PHE A 245 -15.40 -1.96 -13.78
N GLU A 246 -16.53 -1.97 -13.08
CA GLU A 246 -16.94 -3.09 -12.24
C GLU A 246 -17.14 -4.38 -13.07
N ASP A 247 -17.84 -4.28 -14.22
CA ASP A 247 -18.08 -5.40 -15.13
C ASP A 247 -16.74 -5.87 -15.77
N ALA A 248 -15.87 -4.92 -16.15
CA ALA A 248 -14.54 -5.23 -16.65
C ALA A 248 -13.68 -5.96 -15.60
N PHE A 249 -13.71 -5.51 -14.35
CA PHE A 249 -12.99 -6.17 -13.26
C PHE A 249 -13.48 -7.62 -13.06
N VAL A 250 -14.78 -7.85 -13.01
CA VAL A 250 -15.34 -9.21 -12.83
C VAL A 250 -14.86 -10.12 -13.96
N LYS A 251 -14.94 -9.67 -15.20
CA LYS A 251 -14.54 -10.45 -16.38
C LYS A 251 -13.05 -10.75 -16.43
N LEU A 252 -12.20 -9.79 -16.02
CA LEU A 252 -10.75 -9.96 -15.99
C LEU A 252 -10.27 -10.79 -14.80
N ALA A 253 -10.89 -10.61 -13.62
CA ALA A 253 -10.49 -11.27 -12.39
C ALA A 253 -11.08 -12.69 -12.22
N PHE A 254 -12.28 -12.96 -12.82
CA PHE A 254 -13.04 -14.20 -12.64
C PHE A 254 -13.61 -14.71 -13.98
N PRO A 255 -12.76 -14.99 -14.99
CA PRO A 255 -13.24 -15.39 -16.34
C PRO A 255 -14.08 -16.68 -16.33
N GLU A 256 -13.86 -17.57 -15.37
CA GLU A 256 -14.61 -18.84 -15.26
C GLU A 256 -16.06 -18.62 -14.74
N GLU A 257 -16.29 -17.59 -13.92
CA GLU A 257 -17.65 -17.28 -13.40
C GLU A 257 -18.53 -16.58 -14.44
N VAL A 258 -17.94 -15.94 -15.45
CA VAL A 258 -18.66 -15.24 -16.53
C VAL A 258 -19.00 -16.19 -17.68
N ALA A 259 -18.28 -17.30 -17.80
CA ALA A 259 -18.50 -18.32 -18.83
C ALA A 259 -19.55 -19.40 -18.45
N ALA A 260 -20.05 -19.40 -17.21
CA ALA A 260 -21.05 -20.32 -16.69
C ALA A 260 -22.45 -19.69 -16.69
#